data_a28c8604cd05146af43d2fe974b3eb79
#
_entry.id   a28c8604cd05146af43d2fe974b3eb79
#
_cell.length_a   1.000
_cell.length_b   1.000
_cell.length_c   1.000
_cell.angle_alpha   90.00
_cell.angle_beta   90.00
_cell.angle_gamma   90.00
#
_symmetry.space_group_name_H-M   'P 1'
#
loop_
_entity.id
_entity.type
_entity.pdbx_description
1 polymer ?
#
loop_
_entity_poly.entity_id
_entity_poly.type
_entity_poly.pdbx_seq_one_letter_code
_entity_poly.pdbx_strand_id
1 'polypeptide(L)'
;MDKSLYIAMTGASATLRGQATVAHNLANADTTGFQASLAGTVAVPVQGPGLASRAATAPRDLGVSDAAGTRTTTGNPLDVALAPGHWLAVQDANGGVAYTRAGDLQLTPNGLLTTASGLPVLDAG
;
A
#
# COMPACT_ATOMS: atom_id res chain seq x y z
N MET A 1 3.20 -22.58 31.53
CA MET A 1 4.30 -22.50 30.56
C MET A 1 3.78 -22.42 29.11
N ASP A 2 2.82 -23.26 28.74
CA ASP A 2 2.34 -23.34 27.34
C ASP A 2 1.73 -22.06 26.78
N LYS A 3 1.03 -21.29 27.62
CA LYS A 3 0.42 -20.02 27.18
C LYS A 3 1.43 -18.89 26.88
N SER A 4 2.59 -18.91 27.53
CA SER A 4 3.66 -17.94 27.25
C SER A 4 4.31 -18.20 25.88
N LEU A 5 4.40 -19.45 25.47
CA LEU A 5 4.87 -19.83 24.13
C LEU A 5 3.94 -19.29 23.06
N TYR A 6 2.61 -19.45 23.23
CA TYR A 6 1.63 -18.90 22.30
C TYR A 6 1.73 -17.36 22.18
N ILE A 7 1.93 -16.66 23.30
CA ILE A 7 2.13 -15.20 23.29
C ILE A 7 3.40 -14.83 22.52
N ALA A 8 4.50 -15.53 22.75
CA ALA A 8 5.75 -15.33 22.03
C ALA A 8 5.57 -15.61 20.51
N MET A 9 4.79 -16.64 20.14
CA MET A 9 4.47 -16.93 18.74
C MET A 9 3.63 -15.82 18.08
N THR A 10 2.70 -15.18 18.82
CA THR A 10 1.96 -14.03 18.26
C THR A 10 2.88 -12.86 17.96
N GLY A 11 3.85 -12.58 18.83
CA GLY A 11 4.87 -11.56 18.61
C GLY A 11 5.75 -11.87 17.38
N ALA A 12 6.24 -13.10 17.29
CA ALA A 12 7.04 -13.55 16.16
C ALA A 12 6.25 -13.45 14.83
N SER A 13 4.99 -13.88 14.82
CA SER A 13 4.11 -13.80 13.66
C SER A 13 3.87 -12.34 13.25
N ALA A 14 3.64 -11.45 14.20
CA ALA A 14 3.46 -10.02 13.93
C ALA A 14 4.73 -9.40 13.34
N THR A 15 5.91 -9.77 13.85
CA THR A 15 7.21 -9.33 13.32
C THR A 15 7.42 -9.79 11.89
N LEU A 16 7.12 -11.06 11.59
CA LEU A 16 7.23 -11.60 10.22
C LEU A 16 6.32 -10.86 9.22
N ARG A 17 5.10 -10.52 9.63
CA ARG A 17 4.19 -9.72 8.81
C ARG A 17 4.72 -8.30 8.61
N GLY A 18 5.27 -7.67 9.64
CA GLY A 18 5.93 -6.37 9.52
C GLY A 18 7.11 -6.42 8.54
N GLN A 19 7.94 -7.45 8.61
CA GLN A 19 9.04 -7.65 7.66
C GLN A 19 8.55 -7.84 6.22
N ALA A 20 7.46 -8.59 6.02
CA ALA A 20 6.85 -8.75 4.70
C ALA A 20 6.37 -7.40 4.13
N THR A 21 5.76 -6.54 4.95
CA THR A 21 5.35 -5.20 4.53
C THR A 21 6.56 -4.34 4.15
N VAL A 22 7.63 -4.35 4.95
CA VAL A 22 8.86 -3.61 4.65
C VAL A 22 9.50 -4.12 3.35
N ALA A 23 9.57 -5.43 3.16
CA ALA A 23 10.10 -6.04 1.94
C ALA A 23 9.28 -5.66 0.70
N HIS A 24 7.95 -5.65 0.81
CA HIS A 24 7.05 -5.19 -0.23
C HIS A 24 7.28 -3.70 -0.56
N ASN A 25 7.37 -2.84 0.45
CA ASN A 25 7.64 -1.43 0.26
C ASN A 25 9.01 -1.19 -0.40
N LEU A 26 10.03 -1.91 0.03
CA LEU A 26 11.36 -1.82 -0.55
C LEU A 26 11.39 -2.29 -2.01
N ALA A 27 10.72 -3.40 -2.32
CA ALA A 27 10.65 -3.93 -3.68
C ALA A 27 9.96 -2.95 -4.65
N ASN A 28 9.07 -2.08 -4.15
CA ASN A 28 8.33 -1.10 -4.95
C ASN A 28 8.81 0.35 -4.75
N ALA A 29 9.95 0.56 -4.08
CA ALA A 29 10.44 1.91 -3.77
C ALA A 29 10.65 2.78 -5.01
N ASP A 30 11.04 2.17 -6.14
CA ASP A 30 11.26 2.84 -7.42
C ASP A 30 10.03 2.80 -8.35
N THR A 31 8.92 2.24 -7.89
CA THR A 31 7.69 2.18 -8.69
C THR A 31 7.01 3.54 -8.73
N THR A 32 6.72 4.05 -9.94
CA THR A 32 6.05 5.34 -10.13
C THR A 32 4.70 5.37 -9.43
N GLY A 33 4.48 6.40 -8.59
CA GLY A 33 3.24 6.58 -7.84
C GLY A 33 3.02 5.59 -6.71
N PHE A 34 4.03 4.79 -6.34
CA PHE A 34 3.92 3.86 -5.21
C PHE A 34 3.71 4.60 -3.89
N GLN A 35 2.80 4.10 -3.08
CA GLN A 35 2.59 4.54 -1.70
C GLN A 35 2.85 3.38 -0.75
N ALA A 36 3.72 3.62 0.24
CA ALA A 36 4.11 2.59 1.18
C ALA A 36 2.94 2.14 2.06
N SER A 37 2.76 0.84 2.21
CA SER A 37 1.84 0.27 3.18
C SER A 37 2.39 0.45 4.59
N LEU A 38 1.54 0.88 5.51
CA LEU A 38 1.87 1.08 6.91
C LEU A 38 1.32 -0.07 7.73
N ALA A 39 2.21 -0.78 8.40
CA ALA A 39 1.85 -1.86 9.32
C ALA A 39 2.26 -1.47 10.76
N GLY A 40 1.40 -1.80 11.68
CA GLY A 40 1.64 -1.64 13.10
C GLY A 40 1.26 -2.89 13.88
N THR A 41 1.49 -2.85 15.16
CA THR A 41 1.06 -3.89 16.09
C THR A 41 0.28 -3.28 17.24
N VAL A 42 -0.69 -4.02 17.75
CA VAL A 42 -1.47 -3.63 18.90
C VAL A 42 -1.40 -4.74 19.96
N ALA A 43 -1.28 -4.34 21.20
CA ALA A 43 -1.38 -5.26 22.34
C ALA A 43 -2.85 -5.61 22.58
N VAL A 44 -3.17 -6.90 22.56
CA VAL A 44 -4.51 -7.42 22.86
C VAL A 44 -4.47 -8.15 24.19
N PRO A 45 -5.15 -7.65 25.23
CA PRO A 45 -5.20 -8.33 26.52
C PRO A 45 -5.78 -9.73 26.39
N VAL A 46 -5.09 -10.73 26.94
CA VAL A 46 -5.61 -12.09 27.00
C VAL A 46 -6.60 -12.18 28.15
N GLN A 47 -7.86 -12.40 27.84
CA GLN A 47 -8.91 -12.56 28.82
C GLN A 47 -8.96 -14.01 29.33
N GLY A 48 -9.18 -14.18 30.64
CA GLY A 48 -9.28 -15.49 31.27
C GLY A 48 -9.43 -15.36 32.79
N PRO A 49 -9.68 -16.46 33.49
CA PRO A 49 -9.74 -16.42 34.97
C PRO A 49 -8.39 -16.05 35.57
N GLY A 50 -8.37 -15.07 36.43
CA GLY A 50 -7.18 -14.54 37.13
C GLY A 50 -6.85 -13.08 36.72
N LEU A 51 -5.67 -12.60 37.13
CA LEU A 51 -5.20 -11.25 36.82
C LEU A 51 -4.82 -11.14 35.34
N ALA A 52 -5.21 -10.05 34.70
CA ALA A 52 -4.91 -9.74 33.30
C ALA A 52 -3.43 -9.31 33.14
N SER A 53 -2.51 -10.25 33.30
CA SER A 53 -1.05 -10.01 33.29
C SER A 53 -0.41 -10.33 31.91
N ARG A 54 -1.21 -10.69 30.90
CA ARG A 54 -0.72 -11.14 29.60
C ARG A 54 -1.40 -10.37 28.47
N ALA A 55 -0.60 -9.99 27.48
CA ALA A 55 -1.07 -9.39 26.25
C ALA A 55 -0.48 -10.12 25.05
N ALA A 56 -1.33 -10.48 24.11
CA ALA A 56 -0.92 -10.98 22.80
C ALA A 56 -0.63 -9.81 21.85
N THR A 57 0.20 -10.03 20.85
CA THR A 57 0.47 -9.04 19.81
C THR A 57 -0.37 -9.37 18.60
N ALA A 58 -1.20 -8.42 18.16
CA ALA A 58 -1.95 -8.54 16.92
C ALA A 58 -1.41 -7.56 15.86
N PRO A 59 -1.26 -7.97 14.60
CA PRO A 59 -0.93 -7.06 13.53
C PRO A 59 -2.10 -6.11 13.26
N ARG A 60 -1.79 -4.86 12.94
CA ARG A 60 -2.75 -3.84 12.57
C ARG A 60 -2.34 -3.21 11.25
N ASP A 61 -3.25 -3.18 10.30
CA ASP A 61 -3.11 -2.39 9.09
C ASP A 61 -3.41 -0.93 9.42
N LEU A 62 -2.47 -0.04 9.11
CA LEU A 62 -2.58 1.40 9.30
C LEU A 62 -2.89 2.12 7.98
N GLY A 63 -3.12 1.37 6.90
CA GLY A 63 -3.38 1.90 5.57
C GLY A 63 -2.10 2.21 4.79
N VAL A 64 -2.20 3.14 3.88
CA VAL A 64 -1.08 3.58 3.03
C VAL A 64 -0.59 4.97 3.43
N SER A 65 0.70 5.20 3.24
CA SER A 65 1.31 6.50 3.51
C SER A 65 0.86 7.52 2.46
N ASP A 66 0.36 8.67 2.88
CA ASP A 66 0.03 9.80 2.00
C ASP A 66 1.22 10.79 1.83
N ALA A 67 2.40 10.40 2.27
CA ALA A 67 3.60 11.21 2.14
C ALA A 67 3.94 11.44 0.67
N ALA A 68 4.20 12.70 0.30
CA ALA A 68 4.62 13.04 -1.04
C ALA A 68 6.02 12.46 -1.32
N GLY A 69 6.15 11.73 -2.42
CA GLY A 69 7.45 11.25 -2.92
C GLY A 69 8.25 12.36 -3.61
N THR A 70 9.50 12.05 -3.94
CA THR A 70 10.36 12.93 -4.73
C THR A 70 9.81 13.04 -6.15
N ARG A 71 9.72 14.29 -6.65
CA ARG A 71 9.34 14.56 -8.03
C ARG A 71 10.61 14.69 -8.87
N THR A 72 10.67 13.95 -9.96
CA THR A 72 11.77 14.02 -10.93
C THR A 72 11.23 14.54 -12.26
N THR A 73 11.89 15.55 -12.82
CA THR A 73 11.53 16.05 -14.15
C THR A 73 12.10 15.12 -15.22
N THR A 74 11.22 14.47 -15.99
CA THR A 74 11.62 13.53 -17.05
C THR A 74 11.73 14.19 -18.43
N GLY A 75 11.08 15.35 -18.62
CA GLY A 75 10.96 16.01 -19.93
C GLY A 75 9.91 15.40 -20.85
N ASN A 76 9.24 14.34 -20.46
CA ASN A 76 8.15 13.73 -21.20
C ASN A 76 6.83 14.47 -20.89
N PRO A 77 6.10 14.99 -21.88
CA PRO A 77 4.85 15.73 -21.64
C PRO A 77 3.70 14.85 -21.13
N LEU A 78 3.80 13.51 -21.25
CA LEU A 78 2.82 12.57 -20.75
C LEU A 78 3.08 12.09 -19.31
N ASP A 79 4.22 12.47 -18.72
CA ASP A 79 4.51 12.13 -17.33
C ASP A 79 3.92 13.19 -16.40
N VAL A 80 2.96 12.79 -15.59
CA VAL A 80 2.21 13.66 -14.69
C VAL A 80 2.52 13.33 -13.23
N ALA A 81 2.98 14.33 -12.48
CA ALA A 81 3.13 14.20 -11.03
C ALA A 81 1.87 14.70 -10.32
N LEU A 82 1.15 13.81 -9.68
CA LEU A 82 -0.07 14.14 -8.94
C LEU A 82 0.27 14.83 -7.61
N ALA A 83 -0.54 15.80 -7.23
CA ALA A 83 -0.47 16.41 -5.91
C ALA A 83 -0.88 15.39 -4.82
N PRO A 84 -0.43 15.58 -3.56
CA PRO A 84 -0.88 14.74 -2.46
C PRO A 84 -2.42 14.68 -2.38
N GLY A 85 -2.96 13.50 -2.10
CA GLY A 85 -4.41 13.30 -2.02
C GLY A 85 -5.16 13.23 -3.36
N HIS A 86 -4.47 13.34 -4.50
CA HIS A 86 -5.09 13.23 -5.82
C HIS A 86 -4.76 11.88 -6.46
N TRP A 87 -5.71 11.35 -7.22
CA TRP A 87 -5.64 10.06 -7.88
C TRP A 87 -6.14 10.16 -9.31
N LEU A 88 -5.58 9.37 -10.20
CA LEU A 88 -6.12 9.18 -11.54
C LEU A 88 -7.17 8.07 -11.51
N ALA A 89 -8.32 8.31 -12.10
CA ALA A 89 -9.31 7.28 -12.34
C ALA A 89 -8.92 6.50 -13.59
N VAL A 90 -8.87 5.18 -13.48
CA VAL A 90 -8.54 4.27 -14.59
C VAL A 90 -9.59 3.17 -14.66
N GLN A 91 -9.75 2.60 -15.85
CA GLN A 91 -10.61 1.44 -16.02
C GLN A 91 -9.85 0.17 -15.65
N ASP A 92 -10.39 -0.61 -14.71
CA ASP A 92 -9.85 -1.91 -14.35
C ASP A 92 -10.11 -2.97 -15.43
N ALA A 93 -9.38 -4.07 -15.41
CA ALA A 93 -9.52 -5.19 -16.32
C ALA A 93 -10.96 -5.78 -16.37
N ASN A 94 -11.73 -5.60 -15.30
CA ASN A 94 -13.13 -6.03 -15.20
C ASN A 94 -14.13 -4.95 -15.67
N GLY A 95 -13.66 -3.81 -16.19
CA GLY A 95 -14.50 -2.71 -16.62
C GLY A 95 -14.95 -1.77 -15.48
N GLY A 96 -14.51 -2.00 -14.25
CA GLY A 96 -14.76 -1.15 -13.09
C GLY A 96 -13.85 0.09 -13.06
N VAL A 97 -14.14 1.02 -12.16
CA VAL A 97 -13.29 2.18 -11.90
C VAL A 97 -12.30 1.83 -10.79
N ALA A 98 -11.03 2.03 -11.07
CA ALA A 98 -9.93 1.93 -10.11
C ALA A 98 -9.19 3.27 -10.02
N TYR A 99 -8.40 3.46 -8.99
CA TYR A 99 -7.63 4.68 -8.78
C TYR A 99 -6.15 4.35 -8.67
N THR A 100 -5.33 5.16 -9.33
CA THR A 100 -3.87 5.02 -9.31
C THR A 100 -3.18 6.35 -9.14
N ARG A 101 -1.94 6.33 -8.64
CA ARG A 101 -1.03 7.47 -8.64
C ARG A 101 0.10 7.35 -9.66
N ALA A 102 0.10 6.27 -10.45
CA ALA A 102 1.04 6.12 -11.56
C ALA A 102 0.76 7.18 -12.64
N GLY A 103 1.66 8.12 -12.79
CA GLY A 103 1.53 9.24 -13.72
C GLY A 103 2.37 9.10 -14.99
N ASP A 104 2.98 7.96 -15.21
CA ASP A 104 3.70 7.57 -16.41
C ASP A 104 2.71 7.12 -17.48
N LEU A 105 2.12 8.09 -18.16
CA LEU A 105 1.06 7.84 -19.13
C LEU A 105 1.62 7.59 -20.55
N GLN A 106 0.89 6.80 -21.30
CA GLN A 106 1.22 6.45 -22.69
C GLN A 106 0.01 6.66 -23.59
N LEU A 107 0.26 7.08 -24.82
CA LEU A 107 -0.78 7.21 -25.84
C LEU A 107 -0.72 5.97 -26.73
N THR A 108 -1.83 5.23 -26.80
CA THR A 108 -1.94 4.10 -27.70
C THR A 108 -2.07 4.56 -29.17
N PRO A 109 -1.77 3.71 -30.16
CA PRO A 109 -1.98 4.03 -31.59
C PRO A 109 -3.41 4.47 -31.93
N ASN A 110 -4.39 4.06 -31.15
CA ASN A 110 -5.79 4.43 -31.29
C ASN A 110 -6.14 5.78 -30.65
N GLY A 111 -5.17 6.49 -30.09
CA GLY A 111 -5.39 7.77 -29.43
C GLY A 111 -5.92 7.68 -27.98
N LEU A 112 -5.90 6.50 -27.39
CA LEU A 112 -6.35 6.29 -26.00
C LEU A 112 -5.18 6.50 -25.03
N LEU A 113 -5.42 7.28 -23.97
CA LEU A 113 -4.44 7.50 -22.91
C LEU A 113 -4.51 6.33 -21.91
N THR A 114 -3.37 5.70 -21.67
CA THR A 114 -3.25 4.55 -20.76
C THR A 114 -2.11 4.77 -19.78
N THR A 115 -2.15 4.08 -18.66
CA THR A 115 -1.00 3.95 -17.75
C THR A 115 0.05 3.03 -18.37
N ALA A 116 1.27 3.00 -17.84
CA ALA A 116 2.32 2.05 -18.26
C ALA A 116 1.89 0.58 -18.10
N SER A 117 0.98 0.29 -17.18
CA SER A 117 0.36 -1.04 -17.01
C SER A 117 -0.75 -1.35 -18.04
N GLY A 118 -1.06 -0.41 -18.94
CA GLY A 118 -2.06 -0.60 -20.00
C GLY A 118 -3.51 -0.32 -19.60
N LEU A 119 -3.75 0.24 -18.42
CA LEU A 119 -5.10 0.58 -17.96
C LEU A 119 -5.53 1.94 -18.57
N PRO A 120 -6.70 2.02 -19.23
CA PRO A 120 -7.21 3.27 -19.77
C PRO A 120 -7.49 4.30 -18.69
N VAL A 121 -7.08 5.54 -18.92
CA VAL A 121 -7.40 6.67 -18.06
C VAL A 121 -8.83 7.12 -18.35
N LEU A 122 -9.63 7.26 -17.30
CA LEU A 122 -11.00 7.74 -17.40
C LEU A 122 -11.03 9.26 -17.28
N ASP A 123 -11.81 9.90 -18.14
CA ASP A 123 -12.15 11.31 -18.00
C ASP A 123 -13.23 11.48 -16.93
N ALA A 124 -13.21 12.63 -16.24
CA ALA A 124 -14.22 13.01 -15.28
C ALA A 124 -15.50 13.58 -15.94
N GLY A 125 -15.66 13.31 -17.26
CA GLY A 125 -16.65 13.82 -18.18
C GLY A 125 -18.06 13.99 -17.71
#